data_01c7937054ce11662e0f54052061444a
#
_entry.id   01c7937054ce11662e0f54052061444a
#
_cell.length_a   1.000
_cell.length_b   1.000
_cell.length_c   1.000
_cell.angle_alpha   90.00
_cell.angle_beta   90.00
_cell.angle_gamma   90.00
#
_symmetry.space_group_name_H-M   'P 1'
#
loop_
_entity.id
_entity.type
_entity.pdbx_description
1 polymer ?
#
loop_
_entity_poly.entity_id
_entity_poly.type
_entity_poly.pdbx_seq_one_letter_code
_entity_poly.pdbx_strand_id
1 'polypeptide(L)'
;GYLAFSALCQQQAAFGAAAAVPRLPARAKRVIFLCMSGGPAQMDTFDYKPMLEKYHGQDPRKAIGKLAPTQFDNIGKVLKPQWAFKQRGQSGHWISDLFPYLAETEVIDEIAMIKSMTSKFSEHTSANYFLHTGNGLQGRPSMGAWFSYGLGSENQNLPGYVVLRPSPKI
;
A
#
# COMPACT_ATOMS: atom_id res chain seq x y z
N GLY A 1 -1.20 -20.56 4.27
CA GLY A 1 -1.94 -20.35 3.06
C GLY A 1 -3.44 -20.55 3.20
N TYR A 2 -4.10 -20.66 2.09
CA TYR A 2 -5.57 -20.76 1.99
C TYR A 2 -6.16 -21.93 2.81
N LEU A 3 -5.52 -23.11 2.74
CA LEU A 3 -5.97 -24.28 3.52
C LEU A 3 -5.87 -24.04 5.03
N ALA A 4 -4.80 -23.42 5.52
CA ALA A 4 -4.70 -23.05 6.92
C ALA A 4 -5.70 -21.95 7.29
N PHE A 5 -5.93 -20.97 6.40
CA PHE A 5 -6.91 -19.93 6.60
C PHE A 5 -8.34 -20.47 6.52
N SER A 6 -8.65 -21.36 5.57
CA SER A 6 -9.97 -22.00 5.50
C SER A 6 -10.20 -22.97 6.65
N ALA A 7 -9.17 -23.69 7.14
CA ALA A 7 -9.26 -24.51 8.33
C ALA A 7 -9.50 -23.67 9.59
N LEU A 8 -8.82 -22.52 9.73
CA LEU A 8 -9.07 -21.55 10.80
C LEU A 8 -10.48 -20.97 10.73
N CYS A 9 -10.95 -20.63 9.53
CA CYS A 9 -12.32 -20.15 9.34
C CYS A 9 -13.37 -21.24 9.65
N GLN A 10 -13.08 -22.51 9.35
CA GLN A 10 -13.95 -23.63 9.70
C GLN A 10 -13.93 -23.91 11.21
N GLN A 11 -12.78 -23.83 11.87
CA GLN A 11 -12.69 -23.93 13.33
C GLN A 11 -13.45 -22.80 14.02
N GLN A 12 -13.34 -21.56 13.55
CA GLN A 12 -14.11 -20.43 14.10
C GLN A 12 -15.62 -20.60 13.89
N ALA A 13 -16.03 -21.17 12.77
CA ALA A 13 -17.44 -21.49 12.54
C ALA A 13 -17.97 -22.59 13.48
N ALA A 14 -17.10 -23.46 13.96
CA ALA A 14 -17.44 -24.50 14.95
C ALA A 14 -17.47 -23.96 16.39
N PHE A 15 -16.81 -22.84 16.69
CA PHE A 15 -16.73 -22.26 18.03
C PHE A 15 -17.69 -21.10 18.33
N GLY A 16 -18.57 -20.77 17.44
CA GLY A 16 -19.60 -19.77 17.66
C GLY A 16 -20.03 -19.12 16.34
N ALA A 17 -21.28 -18.82 16.22
CA ALA A 17 -21.86 -18.11 15.08
C ALA A 17 -21.33 -16.66 15.02
N ALA A 18 -20.04 -16.51 14.74
CA ALA A 18 -19.51 -15.25 14.28
C ALA A 18 -20.23 -14.92 12.97
N ALA A 19 -20.87 -13.76 12.91
CA ALA A 19 -21.57 -13.27 11.74
C ALA A 19 -20.72 -13.59 10.50
N ALA A 20 -21.27 -14.37 9.58
CA ALA A 20 -20.56 -14.77 8.39
C ALA A 20 -20.15 -13.48 7.65
N VAL A 21 -18.85 -13.19 7.62
CA VAL A 21 -18.34 -12.09 6.81
C VAL A 21 -18.80 -12.38 5.38
N PRO A 22 -19.54 -11.49 4.73
CA PRO A 22 -20.02 -11.72 3.38
C PRO A 22 -18.84 -12.06 2.49
N ARG A 23 -18.77 -13.30 2.04
CA ARG A 23 -17.72 -13.71 1.10
C ARG A 23 -18.07 -13.13 -0.26
N LEU A 24 -17.34 -12.12 -0.66
CA LEU A 24 -17.43 -11.65 -2.03
C LEU A 24 -17.02 -12.78 -2.98
N PRO A 25 -17.75 -12.99 -4.09
CA PRO A 25 -17.40 -14.00 -5.07
C PRO A 25 -15.98 -13.73 -5.61
N ALA A 26 -15.13 -14.74 -5.60
CA ALA A 26 -13.78 -14.64 -6.14
C ALA A 26 -13.85 -14.43 -7.67
N ARG A 27 -13.45 -13.26 -8.14
CA ARG A 27 -13.45 -12.89 -9.56
C ARG A 27 -12.04 -12.78 -10.14
N ALA A 28 -11.07 -12.39 -9.31
CA ALA A 28 -9.69 -12.21 -9.75
C ALA A 28 -9.00 -13.57 -9.91
N LYS A 29 -8.49 -13.82 -11.10
CA LYS A 29 -7.70 -15.02 -11.43
C LYS A 29 -6.19 -14.75 -11.41
N ARG A 30 -5.78 -13.51 -11.56
CA ARG A 30 -4.39 -13.08 -11.62
C ARG A 30 -4.23 -11.82 -10.80
N VAL A 31 -3.07 -11.67 -10.17
CA VAL A 31 -2.72 -10.49 -9.38
C VAL A 31 -1.37 -9.99 -9.85
N ILE A 32 -1.29 -8.69 -10.16
CA ILE A 32 -0.05 -7.99 -10.41
C ILE A 32 0.14 -7.00 -9.27
N PHE A 33 1.21 -7.14 -8.52
CA PHE A 33 1.56 -6.24 -7.43
C PHE A 33 2.67 -5.30 -7.87
N LEU A 34 2.31 -4.05 -8.16
CA LEU A 34 3.25 -2.99 -8.54
C LEU A 34 3.72 -2.27 -7.28
N CYS A 35 4.94 -2.56 -6.85
CA CYS A 35 5.53 -1.98 -5.65
C CYS A 35 6.50 -0.86 -6.02
N MET A 36 6.20 0.35 -5.58
CA MET A 36 7.14 1.47 -5.64
C MET A 36 8.08 1.39 -4.44
N SER A 37 9.30 0.88 -4.67
CA SER A 37 10.31 0.75 -3.62
C SER A 37 10.72 2.12 -3.06
N GLY A 38 11.07 2.17 -1.78
CA GLY A 38 11.46 3.40 -1.10
C GLY A 38 10.28 4.23 -0.57
N GLY A 39 9.04 3.87 -0.88
CA GLY A 39 7.83 4.50 -0.34
C GLY A 39 7.67 5.96 -0.78
N PRO A 40 7.01 6.24 -1.91
CA PRO A 40 6.71 7.61 -2.32
C PRO A 40 5.84 8.31 -1.28
N ALA A 41 6.11 9.58 -1.02
CA ALA A 41 5.33 10.37 -0.07
C ALA A 41 3.89 10.52 -0.58
N GLN A 42 2.90 10.05 0.19
CA GLN A 42 1.49 10.15 -0.19
C GLN A 42 1.06 11.60 -0.43
N MET A 43 1.63 12.54 0.32
CA MET A 43 1.33 13.98 0.22
C MET A 43 1.85 14.62 -1.07
N ASP A 44 2.77 13.97 -1.77
CA ASP A 44 3.27 14.40 -3.08
C ASP A 44 2.62 13.65 -4.24
N THR A 45 1.79 12.64 -3.95
CA THR A 45 1.28 11.70 -4.97
C THR A 45 -0.25 11.67 -5.06
N PHE A 46 -0.94 11.16 -4.02
CA PHE A 46 -2.37 10.85 -4.07
C PHE A 46 -3.21 11.50 -2.97
N ASP A 47 -2.58 12.10 -1.98
CA ASP A 47 -3.27 12.63 -0.80
C ASP A 47 -3.05 14.14 -0.65
N TYR A 48 -3.81 14.92 -1.40
CA TYR A 48 -3.73 16.38 -1.37
C TYR A 48 -4.06 16.93 0.00
N LYS A 49 -3.12 17.72 0.55
CA LYS A 49 -3.21 18.37 1.86
C LYS A 49 -3.06 19.88 1.70
N PRO A 50 -4.13 20.65 1.50
CA PRO A 50 -4.05 22.11 1.27
C PRO A 50 -3.40 22.87 2.44
N MET A 51 -3.49 22.32 3.65
CA MET A 51 -2.84 22.92 4.83
C MET A 51 -1.32 22.93 4.73
N LEU A 52 -0.70 22.05 3.93
CA LEU A 52 0.75 22.10 3.72
C LEU A 52 1.18 23.34 2.95
N GLU A 53 0.34 23.87 2.06
CA GLU A 53 0.61 25.14 1.38
C GLU A 53 0.53 26.30 2.36
N LYS A 54 -0.49 26.33 3.21
CA LYS A 54 -0.69 27.36 4.23
C LYS A 54 0.46 27.45 5.22
N TYR A 55 1.01 26.33 5.64
CA TYR A 55 2.07 26.26 6.65
C TYR A 55 3.46 26.06 6.05
N HIS A 56 3.61 26.13 4.75
CA HIS A 56 4.91 25.96 4.08
C HIS A 56 5.97 26.89 4.68
N GLY A 57 7.14 26.33 4.98
CA GLY A 57 8.27 27.06 5.56
C GLY A 57 8.16 27.35 7.06
N GLN A 58 7.06 26.98 7.72
CA GLN A 58 6.85 27.17 9.15
C GLN A 58 7.21 25.94 9.98
N ASP A 59 7.39 26.13 11.28
CA ASP A 59 7.54 25.01 12.22
C ASP A 59 6.25 24.17 12.24
N PRO A 60 6.31 22.85 12.04
CA PRO A 60 5.13 21.98 12.02
C PRO A 60 4.35 22.00 13.35
N ARG A 61 4.99 22.32 14.47
CA ARG A 61 4.32 22.48 15.77
C ARG A 61 3.27 23.59 15.77
N LYS A 62 3.44 24.60 14.92
CA LYS A 62 2.44 25.67 14.74
C LYS A 62 1.20 25.19 13.98
N ALA A 63 1.36 24.20 13.11
CA ALA A 63 0.29 23.67 12.28
C ALA A 63 -0.56 22.63 13.01
N ILE A 64 0.10 21.69 13.69
CA ILE A 64 -0.53 20.48 14.26
C ILE A 64 -0.27 20.30 15.76
N GLY A 65 0.43 21.24 16.41
CA GLY A 65 0.73 21.18 17.82
C GLY A 65 1.79 20.12 18.15
N LYS A 66 1.50 19.22 19.09
CA LYS A 66 2.43 18.18 19.51
C LYS A 66 2.62 17.15 18.40
N LEU A 67 3.86 16.96 17.99
CA LEU A 67 4.24 15.94 17.01
C LEU A 67 4.42 14.58 17.69
N ALA A 68 4.05 13.53 16.98
CA ALA A 68 4.44 12.18 17.36
C ALA A 68 5.97 12.02 17.24
N PRO A 69 6.59 11.14 18.04
CA PRO A 69 8.01 10.82 17.89
C PRO A 69 8.31 10.37 16.46
N THR A 70 9.40 10.88 15.92
CA THR A 70 9.93 10.49 14.60
C THR A 70 11.26 9.80 14.79
N GLN A 71 11.80 9.24 13.70
CA GLN A 71 13.10 8.57 13.71
C GLN A 71 14.25 9.55 14.09
N PHE A 72 14.08 10.84 13.80
CA PHE A 72 15.05 11.88 14.07
C PHE A 72 14.44 12.99 14.90
N ASP A 73 15.18 13.52 15.88
CA ASP A 73 14.70 14.63 16.71
C ASP A 73 14.67 15.97 15.96
N ASN A 74 15.52 16.11 14.95
CA ASN A 74 15.57 17.33 14.13
C ASN A 74 14.51 17.27 13.04
N ILE A 75 13.36 17.85 13.33
CA ILE A 75 12.24 17.98 12.40
C ILE A 75 12.38 19.32 11.68
N GLY A 76 12.45 19.28 10.35
CA GLY A 76 12.51 20.46 9.51
C GLY A 76 11.22 21.27 9.52
N LYS A 77 11.11 22.16 8.55
CA LYS A 77 9.90 22.98 8.31
C LYS A 77 8.89 22.22 7.47
N VAL A 78 7.63 22.63 7.55
CA VAL A 78 6.57 22.10 6.68
C VAL A 78 6.94 22.36 5.23
N LEU A 79 6.88 21.32 4.42
CA LEU A 79 7.11 21.38 2.98
C LEU A 79 5.78 21.17 2.26
N LYS A 80 5.42 22.08 1.37
CA LYS A 80 4.30 21.88 0.46
C LYS A 80 4.67 20.88 -0.62
N PRO A 81 3.68 20.22 -1.28
CA PRO A 81 3.94 19.37 -2.43
C PRO A 81 4.71 20.11 -3.52
N GLN A 82 5.65 19.41 -4.14
CA GLN A 82 6.46 19.98 -5.24
C GLN A 82 5.71 20.00 -6.58
N TRP A 83 4.69 19.17 -6.71
CA TRP A 83 3.86 19.02 -7.91
C TRP A 83 2.45 19.53 -7.65
N ALA A 84 1.83 20.07 -8.68
CA ALA A 84 0.45 20.50 -8.60
C ALA A 84 -0.50 19.29 -8.49
N PHE A 85 -1.58 19.47 -7.71
CA PHE A 85 -2.66 18.50 -7.60
C PHE A 85 -3.87 18.97 -8.38
N LYS A 86 -4.55 18.04 -9.03
CA LYS A 86 -5.82 18.27 -9.72
C LYS A 86 -6.78 17.12 -9.44
N GLN A 87 -8.07 17.43 -9.41
CA GLN A 87 -9.08 16.40 -9.46
C GLN A 87 -9.19 15.85 -10.88
N ARG A 88 -9.24 14.53 -11.01
CA ARG A 88 -9.28 13.84 -12.30
C ARG A 88 -10.38 12.83 -12.34
N GLY A 89 -10.84 12.53 -13.58
CA GLY A 89 -11.89 11.58 -13.85
C GLY A 89 -13.26 11.99 -13.31
N GLN A 90 -14.23 11.13 -13.46
CA GLN A 90 -15.58 11.28 -12.89
C GLN A 90 -15.56 11.00 -11.38
N SER A 91 -14.64 10.16 -10.93
CA SER A 91 -14.40 9.86 -9.50
C SER A 91 -13.93 11.07 -8.70
N GLY A 92 -13.38 12.09 -9.36
CA GLY A 92 -12.86 13.29 -8.72
C GLY A 92 -11.66 13.05 -7.80
N HIS A 93 -10.90 11.99 -8.03
CA HIS A 93 -9.71 11.71 -7.24
C HIS A 93 -8.64 12.81 -7.41
N TRP A 94 -8.09 13.25 -6.27
CA TRP A 94 -6.93 14.10 -6.28
C TRP A 94 -5.69 13.29 -6.64
N ILE A 95 -4.96 13.74 -7.66
CA ILE A 95 -3.70 13.15 -8.09
C ILE A 95 -2.72 14.25 -8.47
N SER A 96 -1.47 14.00 -8.16
CA SER A 96 -0.34 14.89 -8.47
C SER A 96 0.05 14.76 -9.94
N ASP A 97 0.52 15.86 -10.54
CA ASP A 97 1.08 15.88 -11.88
C ASP A 97 2.38 15.03 -12.00
N LEU A 98 2.88 14.46 -10.90
CA LEU A 98 3.96 13.45 -10.88
C LEU A 98 3.56 12.15 -11.61
N PHE A 99 2.27 11.82 -11.64
CA PHE A 99 1.74 10.62 -12.28
C PHE A 99 0.80 10.94 -13.44
N PRO A 100 1.33 11.49 -14.56
CA PRO A 100 0.48 11.96 -15.66
C PRO A 100 -0.36 10.83 -16.29
N TYR A 101 0.20 9.64 -16.44
CA TYR A 101 -0.50 8.49 -17.03
C TYR A 101 -1.58 7.90 -16.14
N LEU A 102 -1.37 7.90 -14.82
CA LEU A 102 -2.42 7.48 -13.88
C LEU A 102 -3.54 8.52 -13.76
N ALA A 103 -3.25 9.78 -14.13
CA ALA A 103 -4.21 10.87 -14.10
C ALA A 103 -5.14 10.90 -15.32
N GLU A 104 -4.94 10.04 -16.32
CA GLU A 104 -5.84 9.87 -17.46
C GLU A 104 -7.18 9.35 -16.98
N THR A 105 -8.28 9.89 -17.50
CA THR A 105 -9.65 9.59 -17.04
C THR A 105 -9.96 8.09 -17.10
N GLU A 106 -9.53 7.42 -18.15
CA GLU A 106 -9.74 6.00 -18.37
C GLU A 106 -9.03 5.11 -17.34
N VAL A 107 -7.96 5.63 -16.72
CA VAL A 107 -7.18 4.91 -15.71
C VAL A 107 -7.64 5.27 -14.30
N ILE A 108 -7.78 6.57 -13.99
CA ILE A 108 -8.06 7.04 -12.64
C ILE A 108 -9.43 6.59 -12.12
N ASP A 109 -10.41 6.46 -13.01
CA ASP A 109 -11.76 6.03 -12.65
C ASP A 109 -11.87 4.53 -12.35
N GLU A 110 -10.86 3.74 -12.80
CA GLU A 110 -10.75 2.31 -12.49
C GLU A 110 -9.94 2.04 -11.19
N ILE A 111 -9.43 3.09 -10.54
CA ILE A 111 -8.60 2.96 -9.34
C ILE A 111 -9.41 3.12 -8.06
N ALA A 112 -9.33 2.16 -7.16
CA ALA A 112 -9.80 2.28 -5.78
C ALA A 112 -8.65 2.75 -4.87
N MET A 113 -8.76 3.94 -4.28
CA MET A 113 -7.72 4.49 -3.40
C MET A 113 -8.04 4.23 -1.93
N ILE A 114 -7.15 3.52 -1.23
CA ILE A 114 -7.26 3.27 0.21
C ILE A 114 -6.30 4.22 0.94
N LYS A 115 -6.80 5.35 1.42
CA LYS A 115 -6.01 6.40 2.08
C LYS A 115 -5.82 6.18 3.59
N SER A 116 -6.50 5.20 4.17
CA SER A 116 -6.48 4.91 5.61
C SER A 116 -5.50 3.82 6.03
N MET A 117 -4.69 3.31 5.11
CA MET A 117 -3.69 2.28 5.43
C MET A 117 -2.59 2.85 6.30
N THR A 118 -2.21 2.10 7.33
CA THR A 118 -1.14 2.44 8.26
C THR A 118 -0.17 1.28 8.41
N SER A 119 1.05 1.57 8.85
CA SER A 119 2.07 0.58 9.16
C SER A 119 2.65 0.83 10.55
N LYS A 120 3.12 -0.22 11.20
CA LYS A 120 3.82 -0.15 12.49
C LYS A 120 5.29 0.19 12.36
N PHE A 121 5.82 0.15 11.15
CA PHE A 121 7.25 0.34 10.87
C PHE A 121 7.46 1.65 10.12
N SER A 122 8.31 2.52 10.69
CA SER A 122 8.66 3.83 10.14
C SER A 122 9.92 3.78 9.24
N GLU A 123 10.71 2.70 9.33
CA GLU A 123 11.93 2.52 8.56
C GLU A 123 11.65 1.69 7.30
N HIS A 124 12.26 2.08 6.17
CA HIS A 124 11.97 1.51 4.85
C HIS A 124 12.19 0.00 4.76
N THR A 125 13.26 -0.53 5.34
CA THR A 125 13.60 -1.96 5.26
C THR A 125 12.56 -2.81 5.97
N SER A 126 12.28 -2.50 7.22
CA SER A 126 11.27 -3.20 8.02
C SER A 126 9.87 -3.01 7.47
N ALA A 127 9.55 -1.81 6.94
CA ALA A 127 8.28 -1.53 6.29
C ALA A 127 8.09 -2.34 5.00
N ASN A 128 9.14 -2.50 4.19
CA ASN A 128 9.10 -3.34 3.01
C ASN A 128 8.92 -4.83 3.36
N TYR A 129 9.63 -5.33 4.36
CA TYR A 129 9.38 -6.69 4.84
C TYR A 129 7.95 -6.86 5.31
N PHE A 130 7.45 -5.91 6.09
CA PHE A 130 6.07 -5.96 6.59
C PHE A 130 5.04 -5.97 5.46
N LEU A 131 5.22 -5.12 4.45
CA LEU A 131 4.34 -5.05 3.27
C LEU A 131 4.29 -6.38 2.51
N HIS A 132 5.45 -7.02 2.30
CA HIS A 132 5.55 -8.23 1.49
C HIS A 132 5.28 -9.53 2.24
N THR A 133 5.48 -9.56 3.55
CA THR A 133 5.45 -10.80 4.34
C THR A 133 4.52 -10.77 5.53
N GLY A 134 4.00 -9.60 5.92
CA GLY A 134 3.24 -9.40 7.15
C GLY A 134 4.10 -9.37 8.42
N ASN A 135 5.43 -9.34 8.29
CA ASN A 135 6.37 -9.28 9.40
C ASN A 135 7.52 -8.32 9.08
N GLY A 136 7.93 -7.48 10.04
CA GLY A 136 9.00 -6.50 9.86
C GLY A 136 10.41 -7.08 9.83
N LEU A 137 10.56 -8.39 10.06
CA LEU A 137 11.83 -9.10 10.01
C LEU A 137 11.93 -9.98 8.77
N GLN A 138 13.14 -10.15 8.27
CA GLN A 138 13.43 -11.07 7.16
C GLN A 138 13.19 -12.55 7.53
N GLY A 139 13.17 -13.42 6.52
CA GLY A 139 13.06 -14.87 6.71
C GLY A 139 11.61 -15.40 6.72
N ARG A 140 10.63 -14.58 6.36
CA ARG A 140 9.24 -15.01 6.19
C ARG A 140 8.88 -15.13 4.71
N PRO A 141 8.02 -16.11 4.34
CA PRO A 141 7.56 -16.23 2.98
C PRO A 141 6.77 -14.98 2.56
N SER A 142 6.97 -14.57 1.31
CA SER A 142 6.21 -13.46 0.72
C SER A 142 4.75 -13.83 0.48
N MET A 143 3.91 -12.81 0.25
CA MET A 143 2.51 -13.05 -0.09
C MET A 143 2.35 -13.97 -1.30
N GLY A 144 3.18 -13.79 -2.35
CA GLY A 144 3.13 -14.65 -3.54
C GLY A 144 3.53 -16.09 -3.26
N ALA A 145 4.51 -16.32 -2.37
CA ALA A 145 4.86 -17.66 -1.91
C ALA A 145 3.69 -18.31 -1.17
N TRP A 146 2.99 -17.56 -0.32
CA TRP A 146 1.80 -18.04 0.37
C TRP A 146 0.64 -18.35 -0.58
N PHE A 147 0.42 -17.51 -1.61
CA PHE A 147 -0.59 -17.80 -2.64
C PHE A 147 -0.26 -19.08 -3.40
N SER A 148 0.99 -19.22 -3.85
CA SER A 148 1.42 -20.44 -4.56
C SER A 148 1.30 -21.69 -3.70
N TYR A 149 1.65 -21.60 -2.41
CA TYR A 149 1.53 -22.71 -1.47
C TYR A 149 0.07 -23.10 -1.20
N GLY A 150 -0.82 -22.12 -1.01
CA GLY A 150 -2.19 -22.37 -0.60
C GLY A 150 -3.17 -22.64 -1.74
N LEU A 151 -2.96 -22.02 -2.89
CA LEU A 151 -3.85 -22.13 -4.05
C LEU A 151 -3.27 -23.01 -5.18
N GLY A 152 -1.96 -23.24 -5.15
CA GLY A 152 -1.27 -23.90 -6.25
C GLY A 152 -1.16 -23.01 -7.49
N SER A 153 -0.95 -23.63 -8.63
CA SER A 153 -0.91 -23.01 -9.94
C SER A 153 -1.54 -23.91 -10.98
N GLU A 154 -2.33 -23.34 -11.87
CA GLU A 154 -2.85 -24.04 -13.06
C GLU A 154 -1.76 -24.24 -14.12
N ASN A 155 -0.65 -23.51 -14.03
CA ASN A 155 0.46 -23.62 -14.98
C ASN A 155 1.29 -24.87 -14.71
N GLN A 156 1.58 -25.62 -15.77
CA GLN A 156 2.45 -26.80 -15.73
C GLN A 156 3.91 -26.44 -16.00
N ASN A 157 4.15 -25.37 -16.77
CA ASN A 157 5.47 -25.04 -17.32
C ASN A 157 6.02 -23.68 -16.82
N LEU A 158 5.23 -22.93 -16.06
CA LEU A 158 5.61 -21.62 -15.52
C LEU A 158 5.38 -21.58 -14.01
N PRO A 159 6.23 -20.87 -13.26
CA PRO A 159 6.02 -20.68 -11.83
C PRO A 159 4.71 -19.91 -11.59
N GLY A 160 3.99 -20.26 -10.52
CA GLY A 160 2.77 -19.58 -10.10
C GLY A 160 3.01 -18.19 -9.51
N TYR A 161 4.26 -17.88 -9.16
CA TYR A 161 4.67 -16.60 -8.62
C TYR A 161 6.00 -16.14 -9.20
N VAL A 162 6.04 -14.93 -9.74
CA VAL A 162 7.23 -14.34 -10.36
C VAL A 162 7.49 -12.97 -9.76
N VAL A 163 8.74 -12.67 -9.41
CA VAL A 163 9.19 -11.36 -8.99
C VAL A 163 10.06 -10.76 -10.08
N LEU A 164 9.63 -9.62 -10.59
CA LEU A 164 10.42 -8.82 -11.52
C LEU A 164 11.01 -7.64 -10.74
N ARG A 165 12.32 -7.50 -10.78
CA ARG A 165 13.00 -6.34 -10.21
C ARG A 165 14.05 -5.84 -11.19
N PRO A 166 14.29 -4.52 -11.25
CA PRO A 166 15.38 -4.01 -12.06
C PRO A 166 16.70 -4.63 -11.56
N SER A 167 17.55 -5.03 -12.50
CA SER A 167 18.93 -5.42 -12.17
C SER A 167 19.64 -4.23 -11.54
N PRO A 168 20.42 -4.41 -10.47
CA PRO A 168 21.33 -3.37 -10.04
C PRO A 168 22.20 -3.02 -11.27
N LYS A 169 22.22 -1.75 -11.64
CA LYS A 169 23.22 -1.31 -12.63
C LYS A 169 24.57 -1.57 -12.00
N ILE A 170 25.32 -2.51 -12.57
CA ILE A 170 26.72 -2.76 -12.25
C ILE A 170 27.52 -1.55 -12.74
#